data_46c28d4e7d8e649e187dced72b58effc
#
_entry.id   46c28d4e7d8e649e187dced72b58effc
#
_cell.length_a   1.000
_cell.length_b   1.000
_cell.length_c   1.000
_cell.angle_alpha   90.00
_cell.angle_beta   90.00
_cell.angle_gamma   90.00
#
_symmetry.space_group_name_H-M   'P 1'
#
loop_
_entity.id
_entity.type
_entity.pdbx_description
1 polymer ?
#
loop_
_entity_poly.entity_id
_entity_poly.type
_entity_poly.pdbx_seq_one_letter_code
_entity_poly.pdbx_strand_id
1 'polypeptide(L)'
;MSQVNPIITTPEEQFVVGESDFAFFDNYACRIEGGAFLFCRSGSAQASVNQYQGEVRRNTMVLLLPGSILLLTDRTEDFRVTFCAFSRDLFAEAAFRLDPSFFRTLGERPISYP
;
A
#
# COMPACT_ATOMS: atom_id res chain seq x y z
N MET A 1 21.16 9.94 6.36
CA MET A 1 19.91 10.03 7.12
C MET A 1 18.89 9.06 6.55
N SER A 2 18.36 8.23 7.37
CA SER A 2 17.36 7.28 6.91
C SER A 2 16.00 7.95 6.78
N GLN A 3 15.28 7.62 5.72
CA GLN A 3 13.90 8.06 5.57
C GLN A 3 12.99 7.09 6.33
N VAL A 4 11.97 7.65 6.94
CA VAL A 4 10.96 6.84 7.62
C VAL A 4 9.96 6.34 6.57
N ASN A 5 9.78 5.04 6.49
CA ASN A 5 8.78 4.46 5.62
C ASN A 5 7.40 4.66 6.26
N PRO A 6 6.48 5.41 5.63
CA PRO A 6 5.19 5.74 6.26
C PRO A 6 4.27 4.55 6.42
N ILE A 7 4.53 3.44 5.73
CA ILE A 7 3.66 2.26 5.82
C ILE A 7 4.27 1.12 6.63
N ILE A 8 5.34 1.42 7.38
CA ILE A 8 5.89 0.49 8.38
C ILE A 8 5.44 0.96 9.75
N THR A 9 4.73 0.09 10.46
CA THR A 9 4.31 0.38 11.83
C THR A 9 5.33 -0.21 12.80
N THR A 10 5.51 0.46 13.95
CA THR A 10 6.33 -0.08 15.03
C THR A 10 5.51 -1.12 15.81
N PRO A 11 6.16 -1.96 16.65
CA PRO A 11 5.43 -2.92 17.47
C PRO A 11 4.39 -2.29 18.40
N GLU A 12 4.58 -1.04 18.81
CA GLU A 12 3.63 -0.33 19.66
C GLU A 12 2.48 0.27 18.87
N GLU A 13 2.64 0.44 17.57
CA GLU A 13 1.63 1.05 16.71
C GLU A 13 0.83 -0.04 16.02
N GLN A 14 -0.49 -0.03 16.25
CA GLN A 14 -1.37 -0.96 15.56
C GLN A 14 -1.82 -0.40 14.22
N PHE A 15 -1.75 0.92 14.07
CA PHE A 15 -2.46 1.59 12.99
C PHE A 15 -1.87 2.99 12.79
N VAL A 16 -1.62 3.36 11.54
CA VAL A 16 -1.10 4.67 11.15
C VAL A 16 -1.86 5.17 9.93
N VAL A 17 -2.32 6.41 9.99
CA VAL A 17 -2.97 7.08 8.84
C VAL A 17 -2.16 8.32 8.50
N GLY A 18 -1.98 8.57 7.22
CA GLY A 18 -1.26 9.76 6.78
C GLY A 18 -1.38 10.00 5.29
N GLU A 19 -0.60 10.96 4.84
CA GLU A 19 -0.50 11.32 3.43
C GLU A 19 0.96 11.42 3.06
N SER A 20 1.31 10.97 1.85
CA SER A 20 2.68 10.97 1.40
C SER A 20 2.73 11.06 -0.12
N ASP A 21 3.84 11.59 -0.65
CA ASP A 21 4.14 11.49 -2.07
C ASP A 21 4.88 10.19 -2.42
N PHE A 22 5.25 9.40 -1.42
CA PHE A 22 5.97 8.14 -1.56
C PHE A 22 7.27 8.26 -2.36
N ALA A 23 7.94 9.41 -2.27
CA ALA A 23 9.14 9.66 -3.06
C ALA A 23 10.25 8.64 -2.81
N PHE A 24 10.36 8.13 -1.60
CA PHE A 24 11.41 7.15 -1.30
C PHE A 24 11.09 5.73 -1.76
N PHE A 25 9.91 5.49 -2.30
CA PHE A 25 9.61 4.24 -2.99
C PHE A 25 9.95 4.31 -4.48
N ASP A 26 10.32 5.49 -4.97
CA ASP A 26 10.51 5.71 -6.39
C ASP A 26 11.67 4.84 -6.90
N ASN A 27 11.36 3.92 -7.81
CA ASN A 27 12.32 2.97 -8.40
C ASN A 27 12.93 1.97 -7.41
N TYR A 28 12.36 1.82 -6.21
CA TYR A 28 12.80 0.82 -5.25
C TYR A 28 11.66 -0.15 -4.92
N ALA A 29 11.95 -1.44 -5.02
CA ALA A 29 11.02 -2.44 -4.52
C ALA A 29 11.07 -2.44 -3.00
N CYS A 30 9.91 -2.35 -2.36
CA CYS A 30 9.81 -2.31 -0.91
C CYS A 30 8.85 -3.37 -0.41
N ARG A 31 9.31 -4.18 0.53
CA ARG A 31 8.47 -5.21 1.15
C ARG A 31 7.67 -4.59 2.28
N ILE A 32 6.38 -4.87 2.30
CA ILE A 32 5.45 -4.34 3.30
C ILE A 32 5.30 -5.38 4.41
N GLU A 33 5.66 -4.99 5.64
CA GLU A 33 5.62 -5.90 6.79
C GLU A 33 4.19 -6.14 7.28
N GLY A 34 3.42 -5.06 7.44
CA GLY A 34 2.01 -5.16 7.79
C GLY A 34 1.14 -5.06 6.56
N GLY A 35 -0.09 -4.59 6.74
CA GLY A 35 -0.98 -4.33 5.62
C GLY A 35 -1.16 -2.84 5.43
N ALA A 36 -1.66 -2.44 4.26
CA ALA A 36 -1.96 -1.04 4.00
C ALA A 36 -3.01 -0.89 2.91
N PHE A 37 -3.81 0.17 3.04
CA PHE A 37 -4.64 0.68 1.97
C PHE A 37 -4.03 2.00 1.52
N LEU A 38 -3.88 2.14 0.21
CA LEU A 38 -3.39 3.38 -0.41
C LEU A 38 -4.50 3.94 -1.28
N PHE A 39 -4.75 5.23 -1.19
CA PHE A 39 -5.75 5.90 -2.01
C PHE A 39 -5.09 7.10 -2.68
N CYS A 40 -5.02 7.08 -4.00
CA CYS A 40 -4.39 8.15 -4.76
C CYS A 40 -5.31 9.37 -4.81
N ARG A 41 -4.80 10.50 -4.35
CA ARG A 41 -5.54 11.77 -4.30
C ARG A 41 -5.26 12.64 -5.51
N SER A 42 -4.04 12.60 -6.02
CA SER A 42 -3.63 13.41 -7.17
C SER A 42 -2.43 12.77 -7.86
N GLY A 43 -2.22 13.16 -9.11
CA GLY A 43 -1.09 12.68 -9.89
C GLY A 43 -1.26 11.24 -10.32
N SER A 44 -0.15 10.63 -10.72
CA SER A 44 -0.14 9.23 -11.14
C SER A 44 1.24 8.61 -10.98
N ALA A 45 1.26 7.29 -10.98
CA ALA A 45 2.48 6.50 -10.98
C ALA A 45 2.17 5.13 -11.58
N GLN A 46 3.22 4.44 -12.04
CA GLN A 46 3.11 3.03 -12.38
C GLN A 46 3.42 2.22 -11.13
N ALA A 47 2.62 1.22 -10.85
CA ALA A 47 2.79 0.39 -9.66
C ALA A 47 2.91 -1.06 -10.04
N SER A 48 3.77 -1.76 -9.30
CA SER A 48 3.84 -3.22 -9.31
C SER A 48 3.65 -3.69 -7.88
N VAL A 49 2.64 -4.52 -7.65
CA VAL A 49 2.38 -5.14 -6.36
C VAL A 49 2.56 -6.63 -6.56
N ASN A 50 3.65 -7.16 -6.03
CA ASN A 50 4.15 -8.48 -6.36
C ASN A 50 4.40 -8.55 -7.87
N GLN A 51 3.62 -9.27 -8.64
CA GLN A 51 3.75 -9.32 -10.09
C GLN A 51 2.59 -8.65 -10.82
N TYR A 52 1.67 -8.07 -10.06
CA TYR A 52 0.54 -7.38 -10.64
C TYR A 52 0.95 -5.94 -10.95
N GLN A 53 0.76 -5.52 -12.20
CA GLN A 53 1.17 -4.19 -12.65
C GLN A 53 -0.05 -3.38 -13.07
N GLY A 54 -0.03 -2.10 -12.76
CA GLY A 54 -1.09 -1.20 -13.16
C GLY A 54 -0.73 0.25 -12.88
N GLU A 55 -1.52 1.15 -13.47
CA GLU A 55 -1.38 2.57 -13.20
C GLU A 55 -2.15 2.93 -11.93
N VAL A 56 -1.53 3.71 -11.08
CA VAL A 56 -2.19 4.34 -9.93
C VAL A 56 -2.42 5.80 -10.31
N ARG A 57 -3.67 6.19 -10.38
CA ARG A 57 -4.09 7.54 -10.71
C ARG A 57 -5.15 8.00 -9.74
N ARG A 58 -5.64 9.22 -9.92
CA ARG A 58 -6.64 9.79 -9.00
C ARG A 58 -7.80 8.81 -8.77
N ASN A 59 -8.16 8.62 -7.51
CA ASN A 59 -9.22 7.74 -7.04
C ASN A 59 -8.92 6.24 -7.17
N THR A 60 -7.68 5.89 -7.49
CA THR A 60 -7.25 4.49 -7.47
C THR A 60 -6.96 4.05 -6.04
N MET A 61 -7.40 2.87 -5.69
CA MET A 61 -7.10 2.25 -4.39
C MET A 61 -6.13 1.09 -4.59
N VAL A 62 -5.14 0.98 -3.71
CA VAL A 62 -4.20 -0.15 -3.70
C VAL A 62 -4.30 -0.82 -2.35
N LEU A 63 -4.45 -2.13 -2.34
CA LEU A 63 -4.39 -2.94 -1.13
C LEU A 63 -3.07 -3.68 -1.09
N LEU A 64 -2.34 -3.50 0.01
CA LEU A 64 -1.08 -4.20 0.26
C LEU A 64 -1.29 -5.17 1.41
N LEU A 65 -1.22 -6.45 1.11
CA LEU A 65 -1.27 -7.50 2.12
C LEU A 65 0.11 -7.68 2.75
N PRO A 66 0.18 -8.23 3.98
CA PRO A 66 1.48 -8.48 4.61
C PRO A 66 2.39 -9.31 3.71
N GLY A 67 3.63 -8.87 3.55
CA GLY A 67 4.60 -9.52 2.69
C GLY A 67 4.57 -9.08 1.23
N SER A 68 3.65 -8.20 0.85
CA SER A 68 3.60 -7.66 -0.51
C SER A 68 4.85 -6.86 -0.83
N ILE A 69 5.26 -6.91 -2.09
CA ILE A 69 6.38 -6.11 -2.59
C ILE A 69 5.81 -5.04 -3.51
N LEU A 70 6.02 -3.77 -3.13
CA LEU A 70 5.54 -2.61 -3.87
C LEU A 70 6.69 -1.94 -4.58
N LEU A 71 6.51 -1.65 -5.85
CA LEU A 71 7.43 -0.85 -6.65
C LEU A 71 6.63 0.25 -7.35
N LEU A 72 7.07 1.49 -7.19
CA LEU A 72 6.48 2.64 -7.89
C LEU A 72 7.50 3.21 -8.86
N THR A 73 7.04 3.52 -10.08
CA THR A 73 7.86 4.14 -11.11
C THR A 73 7.04 5.23 -11.82
N ASP A 74 7.72 6.11 -12.54
CA ASP A 74 7.06 7.17 -13.34
C ASP A 74 6.10 8.03 -12.51
N ARG A 75 6.47 8.32 -11.29
CA ARG A 75 5.68 9.11 -10.36
C ARG A 75 5.68 10.57 -10.81
N THR A 76 4.48 11.17 -10.93
CA THR A 76 4.37 12.60 -11.25
C THR A 76 4.70 13.44 -10.02
N GLU A 77 5.04 14.72 -10.23
CA GLU A 77 5.41 15.62 -9.14
C GLU A 77 4.26 15.89 -8.17
N ASP A 78 3.03 15.86 -8.67
CA ASP A 78 1.85 16.11 -7.85
C ASP A 78 1.26 14.83 -7.25
N PHE A 79 1.97 13.72 -7.33
CA PHE A 79 1.50 12.44 -6.80
C PHE A 79 1.34 12.53 -5.28
N ARG A 80 0.14 12.24 -4.81
CA ARG A 80 -0.18 12.25 -3.38
C ARG A 80 -1.10 11.08 -3.08
N VAL A 81 -0.78 10.39 -2.00
CA VAL A 81 -1.49 9.19 -1.58
C VAL A 81 -1.86 9.35 -0.11
N THR A 82 -3.13 9.15 0.18
CA THR A 82 -3.59 8.95 1.56
C THR A 82 -3.46 7.47 1.86
N PHE A 83 -2.89 7.13 2.99
CA PHE A 83 -2.68 5.74 3.33
C PHE A 83 -3.19 5.44 4.73
N CYS A 84 -3.55 4.17 4.93
CA CYS A 84 -3.88 3.60 6.21
C CYS A 84 -3.06 2.32 6.34
N ALA A 85 -2.07 2.33 7.21
CA ALA A 85 -1.19 1.19 7.45
C ALA A 85 -1.53 0.57 8.79
N PHE A 86 -1.46 -0.75 8.88
CA PHE A 86 -1.77 -1.47 10.11
C PHE A 86 -0.78 -2.60 10.33
N SER A 87 -0.60 -2.95 11.61
CA SER A 87 0.36 -3.99 11.98
C SER A 87 -0.08 -5.34 11.43
N ARG A 88 0.90 -6.23 11.32
CA ARG A 88 0.65 -7.61 10.92
C ARG A 88 -0.34 -8.29 11.86
N ASP A 89 -0.20 -8.04 13.17
CA ASP A 89 -1.08 -8.64 14.17
C ASP A 89 -2.51 -8.16 14.04
N LEU A 90 -2.70 -6.86 13.83
CA LEU A 90 -4.04 -6.30 13.61
C LEU A 90 -4.66 -6.85 12.34
N PHE A 91 -3.86 -6.95 11.27
CA PHE A 91 -4.33 -7.53 10.02
C PHE A 91 -4.76 -8.99 10.22
N ALA A 92 -3.94 -9.78 10.91
CA ALA A 92 -4.24 -11.19 11.15
C ALA A 92 -5.53 -11.36 11.96
N GLU A 93 -5.74 -10.51 12.96
CA GLU A 93 -6.96 -10.53 13.74
C GLU A 93 -8.20 -10.20 12.90
N ALA A 94 -8.09 -9.18 12.06
CA ALA A 94 -9.19 -8.81 11.16
C ALA A 94 -9.47 -9.92 10.14
N ALA A 95 -8.42 -10.52 9.58
CA ALA A 95 -8.56 -11.59 8.60
C ALA A 95 -9.23 -12.82 9.18
N PHE A 96 -8.98 -13.10 10.46
CA PHE A 96 -9.60 -14.24 11.14
C PHE A 96 -11.11 -14.09 11.22
N ARG A 97 -11.62 -12.86 11.26
CA ARG A 97 -13.05 -12.56 11.40
C ARG A 97 -13.78 -12.41 10.08
N LEU A 98 -13.04 -12.34 8.97
CA LEU A 98 -13.61 -12.12 7.64
C LEU A 98 -13.45 -13.40 6.81
N ASP A 99 -14.24 -13.46 5.74
CA ASP A 99 -14.19 -14.60 4.82
C ASP A 99 -12.80 -14.63 4.15
N PRO A 100 -12.08 -15.76 4.23
CA PRO A 100 -10.77 -15.87 3.58
C PRO A 100 -10.80 -15.61 2.07
N SER A 101 -11.91 -15.90 1.39
CA SER A 101 -12.02 -15.64 -0.04
C SER A 101 -11.96 -14.16 -0.38
N PHE A 102 -12.40 -13.32 0.53
CA PHE A 102 -12.34 -11.86 0.36
C PHE A 102 -10.90 -11.39 0.18
N PHE A 103 -10.00 -11.84 1.06
CA PHE A 103 -8.60 -11.45 0.99
C PHE A 103 -7.89 -12.07 -0.20
N ARG A 104 -8.27 -13.28 -0.59
CA ARG A 104 -7.69 -13.89 -1.78
C ARG A 104 -8.04 -13.08 -3.03
N THR A 105 -9.30 -12.69 -3.17
CA THR A 105 -9.74 -11.88 -4.29
C THR A 105 -9.00 -10.54 -4.35
N LEU A 106 -8.86 -9.87 -3.20
CA LEU A 106 -8.14 -8.61 -3.12
C LEU A 106 -6.66 -8.78 -3.43
N GLY A 107 -6.06 -9.91 -2.99
CA GLY A 107 -4.66 -10.19 -3.27
C GLY A 107 -4.37 -10.44 -4.74
N GLU A 108 -5.34 -10.98 -5.48
CA GLU A 108 -5.22 -11.20 -6.92
C GLU A 108 -5.33 -9.90 -7.71
N ARG A 109 -6.08 -8.92 -7.19
CA ARG A 109 -6.28 -7.61 -7.82
C ARG A 109 -6.03 -6.51 -6.81
N PRO A 110 -4.77 -6.25 -6.50
CA PRO A 110 -4.44 -5.25 -5.47
C PRO A 110 -4.72 -3.82 -5.88
N ILE A 111 -4.87 -3.53 -7.18
CA ILE A 111 -5.15 -2.19 -7.68
C ILE A 111 -6.59 -2.13 -8.18
N SER A 112 -7.39 -1.26 -7.56
CA SER A 112 -8.81 -1.10 -7.88
C SER A 112 -9.11 0.29 -8.40
N TYR A 113 -9.86 0.37 -9.48
CA TYR A 113 -10.30 1.63 -10.07
C TYR A 113 -11.77 1.90 -9.73
N PRO A 114 -12.17 3.18 -9.68
CA PRO A 114 -13.57 3.53 -9.44
C PRO A 114 -14.49 3.09 -10.56
#